data_98a0078a21fcfb3899b7561e938554fc
#
_entry.id   98a0078a21fcfb3899b7561e938554fc
#
_cell.length_a   1.000
_cell.length_b   1.000
_cell.length_c   1.000
_cell.angle_alpha   90.00
_cell.angle_beta   90.00
_cell.angle_gamma   90.00
#
_symmetry.space_group_name_H-M   'P 1'
#
loop_
_entity.id
_entity.type
_entity.pdbx_description
1 polymer ?
#
loop_
_entity_poly.entity_id
_entity_poly.type
_entity_poly.pdbx_seq_one_letter_code
_entity_poly.pdbx_strand_id
1 'polypeptide(L)'
;MQKLMAMGALCAALATAAQAETLALDGIGNSRDVRCKGQDVAITGNANRFRLSGDCGRVEVHGSDQVVTVDNVANLEVTGGENQIEAERVGSLDVSGADHRITAQVQGDGEQPASVVLYGGSNILTLDLHGPVHLEVNGIGQQVTWRGDDPTVETSGGEHRIQRRQPCAGWRFDWNVIRCA
;
A
#
# COMPACT_ATOMS: atom_id res chain seq x y z
N MET A 1 -14.29 -60.59 39.27
CA MET A 1 -13.33 -59.98 38.31
C MET A 1 -14.13 -59.02 37.42
N GLN A 2 -14.15 -57.76 37.76
CA GLN A 2 -14.92 -56.73 37.08
C GLN A 2 -13.96 -55.79 36.40
N LYS A 3 -13.93 -55.77 35.06
CA LYS A 3 -13.10 -54.90 34.25
C LYS A 3 -13.84 -53.56 34.07
N LEU A 4 -13.33 -52.47 34.67
CA LEU A 4 -13.73 -51.10 34.38
C LEU A 4 -13.10 -50.71 33.00
N MET A 5 -13.96 -50.39 32.04
CA MET A 5 -13.58 -49.68 30.81
C MET A 5 -13.66 -48.19 31.08
N ALA A 6 -12.53 -47.51 31.03
CA ALA A 6 -12.45 -46.05 31.05
C ALA A 6 -12.68 -45.50 29.64
N MET A 7 -13.80 -44.85 29.40
CA MET A 7 -14.10 -44.11 28.18
C MET A 7 -13.45 -42.75 28.29
N GLY A 8 -12.34 -42.53 27.58
CA GLY A 8 -11.71 -41.21 27.41
C GLY A 8 -12.47 -40.39 26.39
N ALA A 9 -13.08 -39.29 26.86
CA ALA A 9 -13.71 -38.29 26.01
C ALA A 9 -12.62 -37.39 25.38
N LEU A 10 -12.42 -37.50 24.07
CA LEU A 10 -11.56 -36.64 23.29
C LEU A 10 -12.31 -35.34 22.98
N CYS A 11 -12.06 -34.27 23.75
CA CYS A 11 -12.54 -32.93 23.42
C CYS A 11 -11.72 -32.38 22.24
N ALA A 12 -12.28 -32.45 21.04
CA ALA A 12 -11.75 -31.71 19.88
C ALA A 12 -12.09 -30.22 20.04
N ALA A 13 -11.10 -29.41 20.38
CA ALA A 13 -11.21 -27.96 20.34
C ALA A 13 -11.26 -27.51 18.87
N LEU A 14 -12.45 -27.12 18.41
CA LEU A 14 -12.62 -26.43 17.13
C LEU A 14 -12.07 -25.00 17.29
N ALA A 15 -10.86 -24.77 16.81
CA ALA A 15 -10.33 -23.45 16.62
C ALA A 15 -11.11 -22.80 15.45
N THR A 16 -12.10 -21.97 15.77
CA THR A 16 -12.73 -21.08 14.78
C THR A 16 -11.68 -20.05 14.39
N ALA A 17 -11.14 -20.15 13.17
CA ALA A 17 -10.37 -19.07 12.57
C ALA A 17 -11.33 -17.87 12.48
N ALA A 18 -11.03 -16.80 13.22
CA ALA A 18 -11.73 -15.53 13.05
C ALA A 18 -11.38 -15.03 11.64
N GLN A 19 -12.34 -15.10 10.74
CA GLN A 19 -12.23 -14.44 9.43
C GLN A 19 -12.29 -12.95 9.70
N ALA A 20 -11.27 -12.21 9.28
CA ALA A 20 -11.30 -10.76 9.32
C ALA A 20 -12.47 -10.29 8.46
N GLU A 21 -13.41 -9.56 9.05
CA GLU A 21 -14.57 -9.03 8.35
C GLU A 21 -14.07 -7.90 7.43
N THR A 22 -14.33 -8.03 6.11
CA THR A 22 -13.99 -6.99 5.14
C THR A 22 -15.05 -5.89 5.20
N LEU A 23 -14.61 -4.66 5.44
CA LEU A 23 -15.46 -3.49 5.41
C LEU A 23 -15.59 -2.97 3.97
N ALA A 24 -16.79 -3.08 3.39
CA ALA A 24 -17.08 -2.56 2.06
C ALA A 24 -17.51 -1.08 2.11
N LEU A 25 -16.86 -0.25 1.27
CA LEU A 25 -17.11 1.18 1.11
C LEU A 25 -17.41 1.47 -0.35
N ASP A 26 -18.70 1.41 -0.72
CA ASP A 26 -19.14 1.53 -2.10
C ASP A 26 -19.80 2.89 -2.37
N GLY A 27 -19.70 3.38 -3.61
CA GLY A 27 -20.48 4.53 -4.05
C GLY A 27 -19.80 5.48 -5.02
N ILE A 28 -20.44 6.63 -5.21
CA ILE A 28 -19.96 7.70 -6.08
C ILE A 28 -20.02 9.02 -5.31
N GLY A 29 -18.89 9.74 -5.27
CA GLY A 29 -18.80 11.06 -4.62
C GLY A 29 -18.95 11.01 -3.08
N ASN A 30 -18.78 9.87 -2.47
CA ASN A 30 -18.87 9.72 -1.02
C ASN A 30 -17.63 10.25 -0.30
N SER A 31 -17.82 10.81 0.88
CA SER A 31 -16.72 11.16 1.78
C SER A 31 -16.97 10.57 3.16
N ARG A 32 -15.98 9.84 3.69
CA ARG A 32 -16.11 9.16 4.97
C ARG A 32 -14.76 8.97 5.66
N ASP A 33 -14.76 9.13 6.98
CA ASP A 33 -13.66 8.74 7.86
C ASP A 33 -13.97 7.36 8.47
N VAL A 34 -13.00 6.45 8.41
CA VAL A 34 -13.12 5.09 8.89
C VAL A 34 -11.94 4.77 9.80
N ARG A 35 -12.20 4.10 10.90
CA ARG A 35 -11.15 3.60 11.78
C ARG A 35 -10.94 2.11 11.57
N CYS A 36 -9.74 1.77 11.15
CA CYS A 36 -9.28 0.39 11.07
C CYS A 36 -8.85 -0.15 12.44
N LYS A 37 -9.05 -1.46 12.63
CA LYS A 37 -8.65 -2.23 13.81
C LYS A 37 -8.13 -3.61 13.38
N GLY A 38 -7.33 -3.64 12.31
CA GLY A 38 -6.82 -4.86 11.70
C GLY A 38 -7.71 -5.49 10.63
N GLN A 39 -8.93 -4.96 10.40
CA GLN A 39 -9.82 -5.51 9.36
C GLN A 39 -9.37 -5.08 7.96
N ASP A 40 -9.84 -5.84 6.98
CA ASP A 40 -9.70 -5.52 5.56
C ASP A 40 -10.74 -4.46 5.14
N VAL A 41 -10.40 -3.66 4.15
CA VAL A 41 -11.27 -2.61 3.60
C VAL A 41 -11.29 -2.71 2.08
N ALA A 42 -12.48 -2.78 1.50
CA ALA A 42 -12.69 -2.73 0.05
C ALA A 42 -13.41 -1.43 -0.32
N ILE A 43 -12.76 -0.61 -1.14
CA ILE A 43 -13.29 0.66 -1.65
C ILE A 43 -13.64 0.46 -3.12
N THR A 44 -14.91 0.69 -3.49
CA THR A 44 -15.38 0.50 -4.87
C THR A 44 -16.18 1.71 -5.33
N GLY A 45 -16.00 2.10 -6.59
CA GLY A 45 -16.79 3.18 -7.21
C GLY A 45 -15.93 4.31 -7.76
N ASN A 46 -16.49 5.52 -7.79
CA ASN A 46 -15.79 6.65 -8.42
C ASN A 46 -15.90 7.94 -7.60
N ALA A 47 -14.89 8.78 -7.71
CA ALA A 47 -14.83 10.12 -7.12
C ALA A 47 -15.09 10.16 -5.60
N ASN A 48 -14.73 9.09 -4.89
CA ASN A 48 -14.89 9.02 -3.44
C ASN A 48 -13.66 9.61 -2.72
N ARG A 49 -13.89 10.06 -1.48
CA ARG A 49 -12.81 10.51 -0.59
C ARG A 49 -12.91 9.77 0.74
N PHE A 50 -11.94 8.92 1.02
CA PHE A 50 -11.89 8.13 2.25
C PHE A 50 -10.62 8.44 3.04
N ARG A 51 -10.79 8.54 4.36
CA ARG A 51 -9.69 8.58 5.31
C ARG A 51 -9.77 7.36 6.22
N LEU A 52 -8.77 6.50 6.11
CA LEU A 52 -8.64 5.28 6.91
C LEU A 52 -7.59 5.53 8.00
N SER A 53 -8.00 5.52 9.25
CA SER A 53 -7.11 5.76 10.39
C SER A 53 -6.85 4.49 11.18
N GLY A 54 -5.64 4.36 11.75
CA GLY A 54 -5.20 3.19 12.50
C GLY A 54 -4.63 2.08 11.61
N ASP A 55 -4.66 0.85 12.08
CA ASP A 55 -4.03 -0.29 11.41
C ASP A 55 -5.07 -1.05 10.58
N CYS A 56 -4.96 -0.99 9.26
CA CYS A 56 -5.76 -1.78 8.34
C CYS A 56 -5.01 -3.06 7.94
N GLY A 57 -5.72 -4.14 7.68
CA GLY A 57 -5.18 -5.36 7.09
C GLY A 57 -4.85 -5.14 5.62
N ARG A 58 -5.69 -5.67 4.73
CA ARG A 58 -5.65 -5.34 3.30
C ARG A 58 -6.57 -4.16 3.01
N VAL A 59 -6.12 -3.25 2.15
CA VAL A 59 -6.95 -2.19 1.58
C VAL A 59 -6.95 -2.35 0.06
N GLU A 60 -8.13 -2.56 -0.50
CA GLU A 60 -8.36 -2.67 -1.94
C GLU A 60 -9.10 -1.44 -2.44
N VAL A 61 -8.56 -0.76 -3.44
CA VAL A 61 -9.16 0.43 -4.05
C VAL A 61 -9.44 0.13 -5.51
N HIS A 62 -10.73 0.03 -5.86
CA HIS A 62 -11.18 -0.26 -7.21
C HIS A 62 -12.02 0.87 -7.76
N GLY A 63 -11.68 1.34 -8.96
CA GLY A 63 -12.41 2.38 -9.67
C GLY A 63 -11.56 3.58 -10.05
N SER A 64 -12.19 4.74 -10.20
CA SER A 64 -11.50 5.92 -10.71
C SER A 64 -11.73 7.16 -9.86
N ASP A 65 -10.81 8.12 -9.97
CA ASP A 65 -10.89 9.42 -9.25
C ASP A 65 -11.02 9.29 -7.73
N GLN A 66 -10.56 8.20 -7.16
CA GLN A 66 -10.58 8.00 -5.71
C GLN A 66 -9.48 8.81 -5.03
N VAL A 67 -9.80 9.42 -3.90
CA VAL A 67 -8.83 10.06 -3.02
C VAL A 67 -8.84 9.33 -1.69
N VAL A 68 -7.78 8.61 -1.39
CA VAL A 68 -7.69 7.78 -0.19
C VAL A 68 -6.44 8.15 0.62
N THR A 69 -6.64 8.45 1.89
CA THR A 69 -5.57 8.60 2.87
C THR A 69 -5.64 7.44 3.84
N VAL A 70 -4.53 6.77 4.08
CA VAL A 70 -4.48 5.65 5.03
C VAL A 70 -3.26 5.79 5.95
N ASP A 71 -3.44 5.57 7.26
CA ASP A 71 -2.34 5.64 8.22
C ASP A 71 -1.42 4.40 8.07
N ASN A 72 -1.91 3.22 8.40
CA ASN A 72 -1.13 1.98 8.31
C ASN A 72 -1.91 0.91 7.55
N VAL A 73 -1.25 0.21 6.66
CA VAL A 73 -1.84 -0.89 5.89
C VAL A 73 -0.81 -1.99 5.64
N ALA A 74 -1.20 -3.24 5.86
CA ALA A 74 -0.31 -4.36 5.58
C ALA A 74 -0.15 -4.56 4.06
N ASN A 75 -1.25 -4.56 3.32
CA ASN A 75 -1.26 -4.73 1.86
C ASN A 75 -2.19 -3.70 1.22
N LEU A 76 -1.67 -2.89 0.32
CA LEU A 76 -2.43 -1.90 -0.44
C LEU A 76 -2.51 -2.30 -1.92
N GLU A 77 -3.72 -2.50 -2.41
CA GLU A 77 -3.99 -2.80 -3.81
C GLU A 77 -4.80 -1.67 -4.44
N VAL A 78 -4.34 -1.13 -5.56
CA VAL A 78 -4.98 -0.02 -6.27
C VAL A 78 -5.20 -0.41 -7.72
N THR A 79 -6.46 -0.39 -8.16
CA THR A 79 -6.84 -0.77 -9.53
C THR A 79 -7.78 0.25 -10.14
N GLY A 80 -7.56 0.56 -11.42
CA GLY A 80 -8.44 1.47 -12.18
C GLY A 80 -7.72 2.64 -12.81
N GLY A 81 -8.16 3.86 -12.54
CA GLY A 81 -7.53 5.05 -13.14
C GLY A 81 -7.64 6.30 -12.29
N GLU A 82 -6.67 7.20 -12.44
CA GLU A 82 -6.69 8.55 -11.86
C GLU A 82 -6.86 8.59 -10.32
N ASN A 83 -6.51 7.50 -9.62
CA ASN A 83 -6.61 7.46 -8.16
C ASN A 83 -5.45 8.18 -7.50
N GLN A 84 -5.75 8.92 -6.45
CA GLN A 84 -4.77 9.61 -5.61
C GLN A 84 -4.74 8.98 -4.22
N ILE A 85 -3.63 8.36 -3.87
CA ILE A 85 -3.46 7.62 -2.62
C ILE A 85 -2.30 8.22 -1.82
N GLU A 86 -2.54 8.41 -0.53
CA GLU A 86 -1.51 8.80 0.43
C GLU A 86 -1.52 7.80 1.59
N ALA A 87 -0.39 7.11 1.81
CA ALA A 87 -0.26 6.10 2.84
C ALA A 87 0.97 6.37 3.71
N GLU A 88 0.77 6.44 5.04
CA GLU A 88 1.88 6.69 5.97
C GLU A 88 2.78 5.46 6.12
N ARG A 89 2.21 4.24 6.19
CA ARG A 89 2.98 2.99 6.22
C ARG A 89 2.29 1.89 5.43
N VAL A 90 3.08 1.24 4.59
CA VAL A 90 2.62 0.15 3.71
C VAL A 90 3.61 -1.00 3.81
N GLY A 91 3.13 -2.22 4.05
CA GLY A 91 3.94 -3.43 4.00
C GLY A 91 4.18 -3.90 2.56
N SER A 92 3.13 -3.95 1.72
CA SER A 92 3.24 -4.21 0.29
C SER A 92 2.27 -3.35 -0.51
N LEU A 93 2.66 -3.00 -1.74
CA LEU A 93 1.91 -2.13 -2.65
C LEU A 93 1.79 -2.78 -4.03
N ASP A 94 0.56 -2.98 -4.49
CA ASP A 94 0.25 -3.44 -5.84
C ASP A 94 -0.60 -2.39 -6.56
N VAL A 95 -0.15 -1.94 -7.72
CA VAL A 95 -0.80 -0.87 -8.49
C VAL A 95 -1.01 -1.34 -9.92
N SER A 96 -2.27 -1.38 -10.34
CA SER A 96 -2.66 -1.77 -11.68
C SER A 96 -3.58 -0.74 -12.32
N GLY A 97 -3.21 -0.25 -13.51
CA GLY A 97 -4.02 0.72 -14.23
C GLY A 97 -3.24 1.93 -14.72
N ALA A 98 -3.89 3.08 -14.78
CA ALA A 98 -3.26 4.25 -15.38
C ALA A 98 -3.50 5.54 -14.59
N ASP A 99 -2.55 6.47 -14.74
CA ASP A 99 -2.62 7.84 -14.22
C ASP A 99 -2.79 7.94 -12.71
N HIS A 100 -2.41 6.89 -11.98
CA HIS A 100 -2.40 6.91 -10.51
C HIS A 100 -1.32 7.83 -9.97
N ARG A 101 -1.63 8.51 -8.87
CA ARG A 101 -0.65 9.26 -8.09
C ARG A 101 -0.62 8.71 -6.66
N ILE A 102 0.49 8.10 -6.29
CA ILE A 102 0.64 7.42 -5.00
C ILE A 102 1.85 7.96 -4.26
N THR A 103 1.64 8.33 -3.01
CA THR A 103 2.70 8.67 -2.07
C THR A 103 2.61 7.70 -0.90
N ALA A 104 3.69 6.97 -0.64
CA ALA A 104 3.69 5.96 0.41
C ALA A 104 5.05 5.82 1.09
N GLN A 105 5.04 5.51 2.39
CA GLN A 105 6.20 4.99 3.09
C GLN A 105 6.11 3.46 3.09
N VAL A 106 7.06 2.81 2.46
CA VAL A 106 7.12 1.34 2.35
C VAL A 106 8.13 0.81 3.36
N GLN A 107 7.71 -0.16 4.15
CA GLN A 107 8.55 -0.73 5.19
C GLN A 107 8.69 -2.25 5.03
N GLY A 108 9.91 -2.70 4.70
CA GLY A 108 10.29 -4.10 4.79
C GLY A 108 10.55 -4.52 6.24
N ASP A 109 10.24 -5.75 6.58
CA ASP A 109 10.38 -6.28 7.95
C ASP A 109 11.78 -6.83 8.28
N GLY A 110 12.71 -6.76 7.34
CA GLY A 110 14.10 -7.18 7.48
C GLY A 110 14.33 -8.66 7.16
N GLU A 111 13.36 -9.55 7.29
CA GLU A 111 13.45 -10.97 6.91
C GLU A 111 12.96 -11.18 5.47
N GLN A 112 11.92 -10.48 5.08
CA GLN A 112 11.39 -10.50 3.72
C GLN A 112 11.33 -9.09 3.16
N PRO A 113 11.79 -8.86 1.92
CA PRO A 113 11.65 -7.56 1.29
C PRO A 113 10.17 -7.22 1.11
N ALA A 114 9.82 -5.96 1.40
CA ALA A 114 8.52 -5.44 1.00
C ALA A 114 8.40 -5.46 -0.53
N SER A 115 7.22 -5.77 -1.04
CA SER A 115 6.96 -5.83 -2.48
C SER A 115 6.23 -4.58 -2.94
N VAL A 116 6.75 -3.94 -3.99
CA VAL A 116 6.07 -2.86 -4.71
C VAL A 116 5.98 -3.27 -6.17
N VAL A 117 4.77 -3.52 -6.64
CA VAL A 117 4.50 -3.97 -8.01
C VAL A 117 3.67 -2.93 -8.73
N LEU A 118 4.08 -2.57 -9.94
CA LEU A 118 3.44 -1.53 -10.74
C LEU A 118 3.18 -2.02 -12.15
N TYR A 119 1.90 -2.07 -12.54
CA TYR A 119 1.46 -2.41 -13.89
C TYR A 119 0.65 -1.28 -14.52
N GLY A 120 0.82 -1.06 -15.83
CA GLY A 120 -0.04 -0.18 -16.59
C GLY A 120 0.67 1.00 -17.23
N GLY A 121 0.11 2.21 -17.12
CA GLY A 121 0.64 3.37 -17.82
C GLY A 121 0.60 4.68 -17.04
N SER A 122 1.60 5.51 -17.22
CA SER A 122 1.65 6.90 -16.73
C SER A 122 1.45 7.08 -15.21
N ASN A 123 1.68 6.05 -14.41
CA ASN A 123 1.56 6.16 -12.96
C ASN A 123 2.74 6.91 -12.35
N ILE A 124 2.47 7.67 -11.30
CA ILE A 124 3.46 8.46 -10.56
C ILE A 124 3.51 7.98 -9.12
N LEU A 125 4.63 7.38 -8.72
CA LEU A 125 4.88 6.93 -7.36
C LEU A 125 5.97 7.77 -6.71
N THR A 126 5.70 8.22 -5.50
CA THR A 126 6.68 8.86 -4.60
C THR A 126 6.80 8.01 -3.34
N LEU A 127 7.93 7.37 -3.17
CA LEU A 127 8.13 6.36 -2.13
C LEU A 127 9.19 6.80 -1.12
N ASP A 128 8.95 6.48 0.15
CA ASP A 128 9.93 6.54 1.23
C ASP A 128 10.22 5.11 1.67
N LEU A 129 11.41 4.59 1.37
CA LEU A 129 11.73 3.18 1.52
C LEU A 129 12.55 2.93 2.78
N HIS A 130 12.09 2.00 3.61
CA HIS A 130 12.74 1.58 4.84
C HIS A 130 12.93 0.06 4.86
N GLY A 131 14.16 -0.38 4.97
CA GLY A 131 14.53 -1.80 4.89
C GLY A 131 14.55 -2.34 3.46
N PRO A 132 14.65 -3.66 3.28
CA PRO A 132 14.72 -4.27 1.96
C PRO A 132 13.39 -4.15 1.21
N VAL A 133 13.43 -3.64 -0.03
CA VAL A 133 12.27 -3.48 -0.90
C VAL A 133 12.58 -4.04 -2.28
N HIS A 134 11.65 -4.84 -2.81
CA HIS A 134 11.64 -5.28 -4.21
C HIS A 134 10.64 -4.43 -5.00
N LEU A 135 11.14 -3.73 -6.00
CA LEU A 135 10.36 -2.84 -6.86
C LEU A 135 10.28 -3.42 -8.28
N GLU A 136 9.09 -3.83 -8.68
CA GLU A 136 8.80 -4.31 -10.02
C GLU A 136 7.97 -3.28 -10.78
N VAL A 137 8.48 -2.82 -11.94
CA VAL A 137 7.85 -1.76 -12.74
C VAL A 137 7.60 -2.25 -14.16
N ASN A 138 6.33 -2.43 -14.50
CA ASN A 138 5.90 -2.96 -15.78
C ASN A 138 4.98 -1.98 -16.52
N GLY A 139 5.06 -1.96 -17.85
CA GLY A 139 4.16 -1.18 -18.70
C GLY A 139 4.86 -0.03 -19.42
N ILE A 140 4.24 1.15 -19.46
CA ILE A 140 4.75 2.29 -20.25
C ILE A 140 4.64 3.60 -19.46
N GLY A 141 5.70 4.43 -19.49
CA GLY A 141 5.65 5.80 -18.98
C GLY A 141 5.58 5.93 -17.47
N GLN A 142 5.95 4.90 -16.72
CA GLN A 142 5.92 4.94 -15.26
C GLN A 142 6.94 5.91 -14.69
N GLN A 143 6.58 6.65 -13.65
CA GLN A 143 7.47 7.55 -12.94
C GLN A 143 7.55 7.13 -11.47
N VAL A 144 8.72 6.64 -11.06
CA VAL A 144 8.95 6.24 -9.67
C VAL A 144 10.11 7.05 -9.10
N THR A 145 9.84 7.77 -8.03
CA THR A 145 10.84 8.52 -7.29
C THR A 145 10.87 8.02 -5.85
N TRP A 146 12.04 7.68 -5.33
CA TRP A 146 12.16 7.23 -3.95
C TRP A 146 13.23 7.98 -3.17
N ARG A 147 13.14 7.88 -1.85
CA ARG A 147 14.17 8.24 -0.88
C ARG A 147 14.28 7.11 0.14
N GLY A 148 15.32 7.16 1.00
CA GLY A 148 15.58 6.12 1.98
C GLY A 148 16.49 5.04 1.43
N ASP A 149 16.21 3.78 1.71
CA ASP A 149 17.02 2.64 1.30
C ASP A 149 16.89 2.35 -0.20
N ASP A 150 17.93 1.75 -0.79
CA ASP A 150 17.92 1.42 -2.21
C ASP A 150 17.16 0.10 -2.46
N PRO A 151 16.14 0.10 -3.32
CA PRO A 151 15.39 -1.11 -3.65
C PRO A 151 16.14 -1.99 -4.66
N THR A 152 15.80 -3.29 -4.68
CA THR A 152 16.08 -4.12 -5.85
C THR A 152 15.04 -3.80 -6.91
N VAL A 153 15.47 -3.39 -8.11
CA VAL A 153 14.56 -2.91 -9.16
C VAL A 153 14.55 -3.87 -10.34
N GLU A 154 13.36 -4.30 -10.73
CA GLU A 154 13.10 -5.03 -11.98
C GLU A 154 12.15 -4.23 -12.86
N THR A 155 12.43 -4.17 -14.17
CA THR A 155 11.62 -3.36 -15.10
C THR A 155 11.30 -4.14 -16.36
N SER A 156 10.08 -3.92 -16.87
CA SER A 156 9.62 -4.47 -18.14
C SER A 156 8.73 -3.45 -18.86
N GLY A 157 8.93 -3.27 -20.16
CA GLY A 157 8.20 -2.27 -20.94
C GLY A 157 9.09 -1.11 -21.36
N GLY A 158 8.59 0.12 -21.33
CA GLY A 158 9.34 1.26 -21.85
C GLY A 158 8.99 2.62 -21.25
N GLU A 159 9.84 3.60 -21.53
CA GLU A 159 9.66 5.02 -21.15
C GLU A 159 9.54 5.25 -19.63
N HIS A 160 10.10 4.36 -18.82
CA HIS A 160 10.10 4.52 -17.37
C HIS A 160 11.10 5.57 -16.91
N ARG A 161 10.72 6.35 -15.92
CA ARG A 161 11.60 7.24 -15.17
C ARG A 161 11.68 6.78 -13.72
N ILE A 162 12.74 6.07 -13.39
CA ILE A 162 12.95 5.50 -12.06
C ILE A 162 14.21 6.14 -11.48
N GLN A 163 14.06 6.90 -10.40
CA GLN A 163 15.18 7.68 -9.86
C GLN A 163 15.10 7.85 -8.34
N ARG A 164 16.27 7.85 -7.70
CA ARG A 164 16.40 8.24 -6.32
C ARG A 164 16.28 9.76 -6.18
N ARG A 165 15.43 10.22 -5.27
CA ARG A 165 15.37 11.63 -4.91
C ARG A 165 16.65 11.99 -4.13
N GLN A 166 17.49 12.82 -4.70
CA GLN A 166 18.67 13.29 -4.00
C GLN A 166 18.25 14.20 -2.85
N PRO A 167 18.81 14.03 -1.63
CA PRO A 167 18.66 15.04 -0.61
C PRO A 167 19.27 16.33 -1.14
N CYS A 168 18.65 17.47 -0.86
CA CYS A 168 19.22 18.77 -1.23
C CYS A 168 20.64 18.87 -0.66
N ALA A 169 21.65 18.78 -1.50
CA ALA A 169 23.04 18.89 -1.12
C ALA A 169 23.39 20.38 -0.87
N GLY A 170 23.14 20.85 0.35
CA GLY A 170 23.58 22.15 0.80
C GLY A 170 22.50 23.23 0.84
N TRP A 171 22.33 23.80 2.02
CA TRP A 171 21.61 25.04 2.23
C TRP A 171 22.52 26.22 1.77
N ARG A 172 22.25 26.80 0.62
CA ARG A 172 22.77 28.14 0.31
C ARG A 172 21.75 29.15 0.82
N PHE A 173 22.12 29.86 1.85
CA PHE A 173 21.39 31.04 2.29
C PHE A 173 21.73 32.18 1.33
N ASP A 174 20.89 32.38 0.34
CA ASP A 174 20.82 33.64 -0.39
C ASP A 174 19.67 34.44 0.21
N TRP A 175 19.87 35.72 0.44
CA TRP A 175 19.10 36.60 1.31
C TRP A 175 17.59 36.69 1.05
N ASN A 176 17.01 35.95 0.10
CA ASN A 176 15.57 36.01 -0.17
C ASN A 176 14.89 34.74 -0.71
N VAL A 177 15.59 33.65 -1.01
CA VAL A 177 14.94 32.43 -1.54
C VAL A 177 15.70 31.17 -1.07
N ILE A 178 15.01 30.29 -0.38
CA ILE A 178 15.50 28.93 -0.11
C ILE A 178 15.31 28.12 -1.40
N ARG A 179 16.37 27.84 -2.12
CA ARG A 179 16.37 26.93 -3.28
C ARG A 179 17.26 25.75 -2.99
N CYS A 180 16.77 24.55 -3.30
CA CYS A 180 17.63 23.39 -3.48
C CYS A 180 18.50 23.63 -4.74
N ALA A 181 19.82 23.60 -4.56
CA ALA A 181 20.78 23.64 -5.66
C ALA A 181 21.07 22.20 -6.13
#